data_7e4d0ae01c2343a60d5f87af22ccb8e4
#
_entry.id   7e4d0ae01c2343a60d5f87af22ccb8e4
#
_cell.length_a   1.000
_cell.length_b   1.000
_cell.length_c   1.000
_cell.angle_alpha   90.00
_cell.angle_beta   90.00
_cell.angle_gamma   90.00
#
_symmetry.space_group_name_H-M   'P 1'
#
loop_
_entity.id
_entity.type
_entity.pdbx_description
1 polymer ?
#
loop_
_entity_poly.entity_id
_entity_poly.type
_entity_poly.pdbx_seq_one_letter_code
_entity_poly.pdbx_strand_id
1 'polypeptide(L)'
;TLSSSSAASDVYKRQVLLKLFERYVLREADQLYSEANRLLAASGVLPELKAPPRRRAQDCARVEAREPANEADDSPESEDVDATTQAVFSSLQTLLRPVRGRLAPRLGGGPVRAISSRDLLRLLTHLQQYVPAELEHEDFDLRHHLEQLLTRLSVQSGSGRRLDAGDEDVINLIAMLFDFILGDRNLPHSLRVLIGRLQIPTLKVALLDKRLFSRATHPARRLLNEVAAAAMGWDKRDDHQRDSLYQHVDRLVQRLLDDFHDDPAIFAELLNDFLAFNNDERRRAELLEQRTRDAEEGRARTEHGRARVQHELNRRLQGKQLPRIVVRVLEDAWSQVLLLAWLKHGEDSTAWREALLTMDELLWSVGPLEQPEERQLLLQRVPGLLKALREGLGGAVFDPFATSEFFASLELLHLGAFEPSERQQAAQPGTERVLVRDEIILQGPEDWPPCDSASLLAEDDPELLSVRRLQPGAWIELHEDDETLRCKLIALFDDSERYVFVNRSGMKVREWTEMGLATALQRGDVSLLDDSLLFDRALDSVVSQLRCDCH
;
A
#
# COMPACT_ATOMS: atom_id res chain seq x y z
N THR A 1 -37.22 -18.47 20.93
CA THR A 1 -36.39 -18.17 22.12
C THR A 1 -35.36 -19.25 22.52
N LEU A 2 -35.25 -20.36 21.78
CA LEU A 2 -34.31 -21.46 22.08
C LEU A 2 -33.01 -21.40 21.21
N SER A 3 -32.95 -20.57 20.20
CA SER A 3 -31.74 -20.47 19.31
C SER A 3 -30.65 -19.52 19.79
N SER A 4 -30.99 -18.51 20.57
CA SER A 4 -30.04 -17.52 21.08
C SER A 4 -29.15 -18.04 22.22
N SER A 5 -29.63 -19.04 23.00
CA SER A 5 -28.88 -19.65 24.10
C SER A 5 -27.75 -20.57 23.60
N SER A 6 -27.93 -21.24 22.46
CA SER A 6 -26.90 -22.11 21.86
C SER A 6 -25.72 -21.30 21.30
N ALA A 7 -26.01 -20.20 20.60
CA ALA A 7 -24.96 -19.32 20.02
C ALA A 7 -24.12 -18.65 21.12
N ALA A 8 -24.72 -18.19 22.21
CA ALA A 8 -24.01 -17.60 23.33
C ALA A 8 -23.11 -18.63 24.04
N SER A 9 -23.56 -19.91 24.15
CA SER A 9 -22.75 -21.00 24.70
C SER A 9 -21.55 -21.33 23.82
N ASP A 10 -21.68 -21.27 22.51
CA ASP A 10 -20.57 -21.55 21.58
C ASP A 10 -19.54 -20.41 21.53
N VAL A 11 -19.99 -19.16 21.64
CA VAL A 11 -19.09 -18.00 21.80
C VAL A 11 -18.29 -18.11 23.10
N TYR A 12 -18.94 -18.47 24.20
CA TYR A 12 -18.27 -18.67 25.48
C TYR A 12 -17.25 -19.82 25.44
N LYS A 13 -17.57 -20.95 24.82
CA LYS A 13 -16.64 -22.07 24.63
C LYS A 13 -15.43 -21.66 23.80
N ARG A 14 -15.63 -20.89 22.72
CA ARG A 14 -14.51 -20.35 21.91
C ARG A 14 -13.63 -19.41 22.71
N GLN A 15 -14.20 -18.52 23.52
CA GLN A 15 -13.43 -17.62 24.37
C GLN A 15 -12.61 -18.39 25.45
N VAL A 16 -13.19 -19.43 26.04
CA VAL A 16 -12.47 -20.28 26.98
C VAL A 16 -11.34 -21.04 26.30
N LEU A 17 -11.57 -21.60 25.10
CA LEU A 17 -10.54 -22.26 24.31
C LEU A 17 -9.41 -21.31 23.93
N LEU A 18 -9.71 -20.09 23.50
CA LEU A 18 -8.70 -19.08 23.16
C LEU A 18 -7.86 -18.69 24.38
N LYS A 19 -8.49 -18.50 25.56
CA LYS A 19 -7.76 -18.21 26.81
C LYS A 19 -6.89 -19.38 27.27
N LEU A 20 -7.35 -20.61 27.07
CA LEU A 20 -6.54 -21.80 27.38
C LEU A 20 -5.37 -21.93 26.41
N PHE A 21 -5.61 -21.68 25.12
CA PHE A 21 -4.55 -21.68 24.11
C PHE A 21 -3.50 -20.57 24.39
N GLU A 22 -3.94 -19.36 24.71
CA GLU A 22 -3.06 -18.26 25.13
C GLU A 22 -2.23 -18.65 26.36
N ARG A 23 -2.87 -19.25 27.36
CA ARG A 23 -2.23 -19.60 28.62
C ARG A 23 -1.25 -20.77 28.53
N TYR A 24 -1.55 -21.80 27.74
CA TYR A 24 -0.79 -23.05 27.71
C TYR A 24 0.06 -23.23 26.45
N VAL A 25 -0.28 -22.59 25.35
CA VAL A 25 0.44 -22.72 24.08
C VAL A 25 1.26 -21.48 23.76
N LEU A 26 0.64 -20.29 23.75
CA LEU A 26 1.36 -19.06 23.40
C LEU A 26 2.39 -18.67 24.45
N ARG A 27 2.17 -19.00 25.72
CA ARG A 27 3.11 -18.69 26.80
C ARG A 27 4.39 -19.53 26.71
N GLU A 28 4.32 -20.72 26.14
CA GLU A 28 5.47 -21.60 25.92
C GLU A 28 6.07 -21.45 24.52
N ALA A 29 5.36 -20.77 23.59
CA ALA A 29 5.81 -20.55 22.22
C ALA A 29 7.14 -19.78 22.17
N ASP A 30 7.37 -18.82 23.07
CA ASP A 30 8.63 -18.09 23.17
C ASP A 30 9.83 -19.00 23.43
N GLN A 31 9.64 -20.05 24.21
CA GLN A 31 10.68 -21.02 24.51
C GLN A 31 10.96 -21.91 23.30
N LEU A 32 9.91 -22.33 22.60
CA LEU A 32 10.00 -23.12 21.38
C LEU A 32 10.67 -22.34 20.24
N TYR A 33 10.29 -21.07 20.07
CA TYR A 33 10.92 -20.19 19.07
C TYR A 33 12.38 -19.87 19.38
N SER A 34 12.72 -19.67 20.67
CA SER A 34 14.11 -19.43 21.06
C SER A 34 14.99 -20.67 20.83
N GLU A 35 14.45 -21.87 21.03
CA GLU A 35 15.17 -23.11 20.78
C GLU A 35 15.28 -23.41 19.27
N ALA A 36 14.23 -23.16 18.50
CA ALA A 36 14.26 -23.25 17.04
C ALA A 36 15.26 -22.25 16.45
N ASN A 37 15.28 -21.02 16.91
CA ASN A 37 16.26 -20.02 16.47
C ASN A 37 17.69 -20.40 16.83
N ARG A 38 17.91 -21.04 17.98
CA ARG A 38 19.23 -21.55 18.37
C ARG A 38 19.70 -22.68 17.44
N LEU A 39 18.80 -23.58 17.05
CA LEU A 39 19.10 -24.66 16.10
C LEU A 39 19.36 -24.11 14.71
N LEU A 40 18.60 -23.14 14.25
CA LEU A 40 18.81 -22.46 12.96
C LEU A 40 20.13 -21.70 12.92
N ALA A 41 20.48 -20.99 13.99
CA ALA A 41 21.78 -20.33 14.11
C ALA A 41 22.95 -21.32 14.13
N ALA A 42 22.79 -22.47 14.79
CA ALA A 42 23.79 -23.53 14.80
C ALA A 42 23.95 -24.21 13.43
N SER A 43 22.90 -24.22 12.61
CA SER A 43 22.94 -24.71 11.21
C SER A 43 23.39 -23.65 10.20
N GLY A 44 23.80 -22.46 10.65
CA GLY A 44 24.31 -21.39 9.78
C GLY A 44 23.23 -20.55 9.08
N VAL A 45 21.96 -20.69 9.46
CA VAL A 45 20.88 -19.88 8.95
C VAL A 45 20.72 -18.63 9.81
N LEU A 46 21.05 -17.47 9.25
CA LEU A 46 20.95 -16.14 9.91
C LEU A 46 21.63 -16.06 11.29
N PRO A 47 22.95 -16.30 11.41
CA PRO A 47 23.66 -16.35 12.71
C PRO A 47 23.70 -15.00 13.45
N GLU A 48 23.41 -13.88 12.79
CA GLU A 48 23.50 -12.52 13.37
C GLU A 48 22.17 -11.93 13.86
N LEU A 49 21.07 -12.67 13.84
CA LEU A 49 19.78 -12.19 14.38
C LEU A 49 19.89 -12.00 15.91
N LYS A 50 20.24 -10.78 16.32
CA LYS A 50 20.12 -10.36 17.72
C LYS A 50 18.66 -10.19 18.05
N ALA A 51 18.15 -10.98 19.01
CA ALA A 51 16.82 -10.78 19.56
C ALA A 51 16.65 -9.33 20.06
N PRO A 52 15.53 -8.65 19.75
CA PRO A 52 15.29 -7.31 20.26
C PRO A 52 15.31 -7.33 21.78
N PRO A 53 15.90 -6.31 22.44
CA PRO A 53 16.01 -6.29 23.90
C PRO A 53 14.61 -6.34 24.52
N ARG A 54 14.36 -7.33 25.38
CA ARG A 54 13.11 -7.41 26.16
C ARG A 54 13.00 -6.14 26.99
N ARG A 55 12.01 -5.28 26.71
CA ARG A 55 11.62 -4.19 27.59
C ARG A 55 11.08 -4.81 28.88
N ARG A 56 11.90 -4.79 29.94
CA ARG A 56 11.43 -5.05 31.29
C ARG A 56 10.43 -3.96 31.66
N ALA A 57 9.19 -4.35 31.87
CA ALA A 57 8.17 -3.53 32.54
C ALA A 57 8.46 -3.44 34.04
N GLN A 58 9.49 -2.69 34.41
CA GLN A 58 9.75 -2.25 35.81
C GLN A 58 10.99 -1.34 35.75
N ASP A 59 10.73 -0.05 35.58
CA ASP A 59 11.52 1.07 36.09
C ASP A 59 10.84 2.39 35.69
N CYS A 60 9.57 2.53 36.12
CA CYS A 60 8.94 3.83 36.25
C CYS A 60 8.93 4.24 37.71
N ALA A 61 10.12 4.49 38.27
CA ALA A 61 10.24 5.24 39.51
C ALA A 61 11.65 5.85 39.57
N ARG A 62 11.68 7.17 39.60
CA ARG A 62 12.81 8.01 40.01
C ARG A 62 13.75 8.47 38.88
N VAL A 63 13.30 9.49 38.15
CA VAL A 63 14.21 10.54 37.67
C VAL A 63 13.81 11.82 38.40
N GLU A 64 14.66 12.17 39.36
CA GLU A 64 14.60 13.42 40.11
C GLU A 64 14.73 14.60 39.14
N ALA A 65 13.93 15.61 39.43
CA ALA A 65 13.95 16.91 38.77
C ALA A 65 15.38 17.47 38.72
N ARG A 66 15.87 17.63 37.51
CA ARG A 66 16.99 18.51 37.21
C ARG A 66 16.37 19.67 36.42
N GLU A 67 16.28 20.80 37.07
CA GLU A 67 15.93 22.07 36.46
C GLU A 67 16.84 22.30 35.23
N PRO A 68 16.30 22.65 34.08
CA PRO A 68 17.12 23.15 32.98
C PRO A 68 17.47 24.60 33.32
N ALA A 69 18.78 24.83 33.49
CA ALA A 69 19.34 26.17 33.48
C ALA A 69 18.93 26.90 32.22
N ASN A 70 18.44 28.11 32.41
CA ASN A 70 18.20 29.11 31.39
C ASN A 70 19.53 29.41 30.67
N GLU A 71 19.77 28.81 29.52
CA GLU A 71 20.68 29.34 28.51
C GLU A 71 19.79 29.93 27.41
N ALA A 72 19.73 31.24 27.41
CA ALA A 72 19.24 32.04 26.32
C ALA A 72 20.15 31.78 25.12
N ASP A 73 19.73 30.89 24.23
CA ASP A 73 20.33 30.74 22.91
C ASP A 73 19.70 31.81 22.00
N ASP A 74 20.38 32.95 21.98
CA ASP A 74 20.13 34.07 21.07
C ASP A 74 20.74 33.70 19.71
N SER A 75 20.09 32.78 19.02
CA SER A 75 20.51 32.32 17.68
C SER A 75 19.94 33.28 16.63
N PRO A 76 20.75 33.75 15.68
CA PRO A 76 20.33 34.65 14.60
C PRO A 76 19.36 34.03 13.58
N GLU A 77 18.98 32.77 13.76
CA GLU A 77 18.02 32.08 12.88
C GLU A 77 16.56 32.54 13.05
N SER A 78 16.21 33.17 14.18
CA SER A 78 14.82 33.59 14.42
C SER A 78 14.43 34.86 13.65
N GLU A 79 15.36 35.79 13.42
CA GLU A 79 15.11 37.05 12.69
C GLU A 79 14.96 36.82 11.17
N ASP A 80 15.72 35.91 10.58
CA ASP A 80 15.62 35.57 9.14
C ASP A 80 14.30 34.83 8.80
N VAL A 81 13.79 34.05 9.73
CA VAL A 81 12.53 33.30 9.56
C VAL A 81 11.30 34.20 9.63
N ASP A 82 11.32 35.23 10.47
CA ASP A 82 10.22 36.20 10.56
C ASP A 82 10.21 37.12 9.34
N ALA A 83 11.37 37.49 8.80
CA ALA A 83 11.50 38.25 7.56
C ALA A 83 10.94 37.50 6.34
N THR A 84 11.23 36.19 6.20
CA THR A 84 10.67 35.37 5.12
C THR A 84 9.18 35.18 5.25
N THR A 85 8.65 35.00 6.47
CA THR A 85 7.22 34.91 6.73
C THR A 85 6.48 36.19 6.33
N GLN A 86 7.03 37.34 6.69
CA GLN A 86 6.48 38.64 6.29
C GLN A 86 6.55 38.87 4.79
N ALA A 87 7.62 38.44 4.11
CA ALA A 87 7.76 38.56 2.65
C ALA A 87 6.70 37.73 1.91
N VAL A 88 6.48 36.48 2.31
CA VAL A 88 5.44 35.61 1.74
C VAL A 88 4.04 36.21 1.96
N PHE A 89 3.74 36.61 3.18
CA PHE A 89 2.44 37.20 3.49
C PHE A 89 2.20 38.55 2.77
N SER A 90 3.21 39.40 2.64
CA SER A 90 3.10 40.65 1.88
C SER A 90 2.85 40.43 0.38
N SER A 91 3.43 39.38 -0.18
CA SER A 91 3.17 38.95 -1.57
C SER A 91 1.72 38.51 -1.75
N LEU A 92 1.19 37.69 -0.82
CA LEU A 92 -0.21 37.28 -0.81
C LEU A 92 -1.15 38.48 -0.63
N GLN A 93 -0.84 39.41 0.26
CA GLN A 93 -1.62 40.66 0.44
C GLN A 93 -1.68 41.50 -0.84
N THR A 94 -0.62 41.52 -1.62
CA THR A 94 -0.61 42.27 -2.88
C THR A 94 -1.56 41.64 -3.89
N LEU A 95 -1.60 40.28 -3.95
CA LEU A 95 -2.52 39.54 -4.81
C LEU A 95 -3.99 39.68 -4.36
N LEU A 96 -4.24 39.83 -3.05
CA LEU A 96 -5.61 39.97 -2.48
C LEU A 96 -6.21 41.38 -2.61
N ARG A 97 -5.44 42.39 -3.03
CA ARG A 97 -5.96 43.77 -3.19
C ARG A 97 -7.26 43.88 -3.98
N PRO A 98 -7.49 43.16 -5.11
CA PRO A 98 -8.75 43.29 -5.86
C PRO A 98 -9.95 42.67 -5.15
N VAL A 99 -9.74 41.81 -4.15
CA VAL A 99 -10.80 41.13 -3.40
C VAL A 99 -11.20 41.88 -2.15
N ARG A 100 -10.40 42.87 -1.72
CA ARG A 100 -10.69 43.73 -0.55
C ARG A 100 -11.94 44.56 -0.72
N GLY A 101 -12.62 44.85 0.40
CA GLY A 101 -13.83 45.68 0.45
C GLY A 101 -15.12 44.93 0.19
N ARG A 102 -15.09 43.63 -0.08
CA ARG A 102 -16.29 42.80 -0.26
C ARG A 102 -17.00 42.50 1.07
N LEU A 103 -16.27 42.53 2.19
CA LEU A 103 -16.80 42.30 3.55
C LEU A 103 -17.23 43.58 4.27
N ALA A 104 -17.20 44.74 3.62
CA ALA A 104 -17.62 45.99 4.23
C ALA A 104 -19.17 46.08 4.30
N PRO A 105 -19.76 46.33 5.48
CA PRO A 105 -21.21 46.51 5.59
C PRO A 105 -21.64 47.71 4.75
N ARG A 106 -22.64 47.51 3.88
CA ARG A 106 -23.18 48.54 2.96
C ARG A 106 -24.07 49.56 3.66
N LEU A 107 -23.77 49.95 4.89
CA LEU A 107 -24.53 50.96 5.64
C LEU A 107 -23.93 52.35 5.39
N GLY A 108 -24.72 53.23 4.78
CA GLY A 108 -24.31 54.59 4.47
C GLY A 108 -24.27 55.51 5.68
N GLY A 109 -23.21 56.34 5.79
CA GLY A 109 -23.26 57.65 6.40
C GLY A 109 -22.92 57.80 7.89
N GLY A 110 -22.52 56.76 8.62
CA GLY A 110 -22.10 56.87 10.02
C GLY A 110 -20.57 56.86 10.23
N PRO A 111 -20.06 57.28 11.41
CA PRO A 111 -18.63 57.18 11.71
C PRO A 111 -18.19 55.68 11.68
N VAL A 112 -17.20 55.40 10.85
CA VAL A 112 -16.63 54.05 10.70
C VAL A 112 -15.61 53.80 11.80
N ARG A 113 -15.84 52.77 12.63
CA ARG A 113 -14.90 52.39 13.70
C ARG A 113 -14.22 51.06 13.33
N ALA A 114 -12.91 51.02 13.36
CA ALA A 114 -12.14 49.77 13.15
C ALA A 114 -12.44 48.77 14.27
N ILE A 115 -12.63 47.50 13.89
CA ILE A 115 -12.76 46.37 14.83
C ILE A 115 -11.35 45.92 15.17
N SER A 116 -11.05 45.75 16.47
CA SER A 116 -9.76 45.16 16.86
C SER A 116 -9.73 43.66 16.57
N SER A 117 -8.53 43.11 16.24
CA SER A 117 -8.36 41.68 16.03
C SER A 117 -8.84 40.83 17.22
N ARG A 118 -8.76 41.39 18.45
CA ARG A 118 -9.27 40.75 19.67
C ARG A 118 -10.80 40.65 19.68
N ASP A 119 -11.51 41.71 19.25
CA ASP A 119 -12.97 41.69 19.16
C ASP A 119 -13.43 40.77 18.04
N LEU A 120 -12.66 40.69 16.93
CA LEU A 120 -12.89 39.75 15.85
C LEU A 120 -12.79 38.31 16.34
N LEU A 121 -11.75 37.98 17.12
CA LEU A 121 -11.58 36.63 17.70
C LEU A 121 -12.77 36.28 18.63
N ARG A 122 -13.28 37.21 19.43
CA ARG A 122 -14.46 36.96 20.25
C ARG A 122 -15.71 36.70 19.41
N LEU A 123 -15.90 37.44 18.31
CA LEU A 123 -16.98 37.21 17.37
C LEU A 123 -16.89 35.83 16.71
N LEU A 124 -15.69 35.44 16.31
CA LEU A 124 -15.44 34.10 15.73
C LEU A 124 -15.70 32.99 16.76
N THR A 125 -15.33 33.18 18.03
CA THR A 125 -15.63 32.23 19.10
C THR A 125 -17.15 32.09 19.30
N HIS A 126 -17.89 33.20 19.25
CA HIS A 126 -19.35 33.14 19.31
C HIS A 126 -19.93 32.40 18.10
N LEU A 127 -19.43 32.67 16.88
CA LEU A 127 -19.83 31.98 15.67
C LEU A 127 -19.54 30.47 15.75
N GLN A 128 -18.39 30.09 16.28
CA GLN A 128 -17.98 28.71 16.48
C GLN A 128 -19.00 27.92 17.32
N GLN A 129 -19.59 28.53 18.34
CA GLN A 129 -20.60 27.92 19.21
C GLN A 129 -22.00 27.87 18.59
N TYR A 130 -22.30 28.77 17.63
CA TYR A 130 -23.62 28.90 17.02
C TYR A 130 -23.83 28.17 15.71
N VAL A 131 -22.77 27.59 15.11
CA VAL A 131 -22.88 26.77 13.88
C VAL A 131 -23.55 25.46 14.25
N PRO A 132 -24.81 25.18 13.81
CA PRO A 132 -25.48 23.92 14.12
C PRO A 132 -24.67 22.74 13.53
N ALA A 133 -24.60 21.66 14.30
CA ALA A 133 -23.92 20.41 13.87
C ALA A 133 -24.61 19.76 12.66
N GLU A 134 -25.83 20.14 12.32
CA GLU A 134 -26.73 19.53 11.33
C GLU A 134 -26.78 20.26 9.98
N LEU A 135 -26.02 21.35 9.77
CA LEU A 135 -25.95 21.96 8.45
C LEU A 135 -25.15 21.02 7.53
N GLU A 136 -25.82 20.46 6.52
CA GLU A 136 -25.19 19.87 5.34
C GLU A 136 -24.32 20.98 4.72
N HIS A 137 -23.00 20.86 4.87
CA HIS A 137 -22.03 21.94 4.71
C HIS A 137 -21.73 22.35 3.28
N GLU A 138 -22.54 21.94 2.31
CA GLU A 138 -22.42 22.44 0.93
C GLU A 138 -22.72 23.96 0.82
N ASP A 139 -23.42 24.54 1.82
CA ASP A 139 -23.87 25.92 1.79
C ASP A 139 -23.25 26.85 2.89
N PHE A 140 -22.22 26.40 3.65
CA PHE A 140 -21.59 27.24 4.65
C PHE A 140 -20.60 28.23 4.05
N ASP A 141 -21.08 29.43 3.65
CA ASP A 141 -20.22 30.53 3.24
C ASP A 141 -19.82 31.38 4.48
N LEU A 142 -18.55 31.20 4.91
CA LEU A 142 -17.96 31.96 6.01
C LEU A 142 -18.04 33.45 5.79
N ARG A 143 -17.81 33.93 4.56
CA ARG A 143 -17.87 35.36 4.22
C ARG A 143 -19.25 35.91 4.43
N HIS A 144 -20.27 35.22 3.96
CA HIS A 144 -21.67 35.63 4.09
C HIS A 144 -22.12 35.69 5.56
N HIS A 145 -21.74 34.70 6.37
CA HIS A 145 -22.07 34.71 7.80
C HIS A 145 -21.37 35.84 8.57
N LEU A 146 -20.08 36.08 8.27
CA LEU A 146 -19.34 37.20 8.84
C LEU A 146 -19.95 38.54 8.42
N GLU A 147 -20.32 38.75 7.16
CA GLU A 147 -20.99 39.95 6.67
C GLU A 147 -22.32 40.18 7.40
N GLN A 148 -23.12 39.14 7.56
CA GLN A 148 -24.37 39.22 8.32
C GLN A 148 -24.15 39.65 9.78
N LEU A 149 -23.15 39.05 10.46
CA LEU A 149 -22.84 39.44 11.85
C LEU A 149 -22.32 40.87 11.95
N LEU A 150 -21.42 41.28 11.08
CA LEU A 150 -20.89 42.64 11.04
C LEU A 150 -21.99 43.64 10.76
N THR A 151 -22.92 43.29 9.88
CA THR A 151 -24.09 44.13 9.59
C THR A 151 -25.03 44.26 10.81
N ARG A 152 -25.34 43.14 11.49
CA ARG A 152 -26.16 43.14 12.73
C ARG A 152 -25.51 44.00 13.83
N LEU A 153 -24.19 43.84 14.04
CA LEU A 153 -23.44 44.62 15.03
C LEU A 153 -23.39 46.13 14.67
N SER A 154 -23.25 46.44 13.39
CA SER A 154 -23.26 47.83 12.92
C SER A 154 -24.64 48.50 13.14
N VAL A 155 -25.72 47.74 12.90
CA VAL A 155 -27.10 48.22 13.18
C VAL A 155 -27.31 48.41 14.68
N GLN A 156 -26.88 47.49 15.53
CA GLN A 156 -27.05 47.60 16.99
C GLN A 156 -26.22 48.73 17.61
N SER A 157 -25.01 48.99 17.09
CA SER A 157 -24.10 50.01 17.63
C SER A 157 -24.29 51.38 17.03
N GLY A 158 -25.13 51.54 15.98
CA GLY A 158 -25.34 52.82 15.27
C GLY A 158 -24.09 53.39 14.59
N SER A 159 -23.00 52.61 14.50
CA SER A 159 -21.74 52.99 13.87
C SER A 159 -21.26 51.89 12.91
N GLY A 160 -20.85 52.26 11.69
CA GLY A 160 -20.28 51.34 10.74
C GLY A 160 -19.02 50.71 11.32
N ARG A 161 -18.94 49.39 11.33
CA ARG A 161 -17.74 48.65 11.77
C ARG A 161 -16.98 48.12 10.56
N ARG A 162 -15.67 48.39 10.48
CA ARG A 162 -14.82 47.94 9.40
C ARG A 162 -13.69 47.06 9.96
N LEU A 163 -13.38 46.00 9.25
CA LEU A 163 -12.22 45.15 9.53
C LEU A 163 -10.92 45.86 9.15
N ASP A 164 -9.84 45.54 9.85
CA ASP A 164 -8.50 45.90 9.39
C ASP A 164 -8.20 45.21 8.07
N ALA A 165 -7.46 45.91 7.18
CA ALA A 165 -7.15 45.35 5.85
C ALA A 165 -6.34 44.04 5.92
N GLY A 166 -5.50 43.90 6.94
CA GLY A 166 -4.72 42.65 7.14
C GLY A 166 -5.58 41.49 7.61
N ASP A 167 -6.59 41.75 8.46
CA ASP A 167 -7.51 40.73 8.95
C ASP A 167 -8.51 40.29 7.84
N GLU A 168 -8.95 41.24 7.01
CA GLU A 168 -9.80 40.96 5.84
C GLU A 168 -9.09 40.08 4.82
N ASP A 169 -7.79 40.31 4.58
CA ASP A 169 -6.98 39.48 3.69
C ASP A 169 -6.87 38.04 4.21
N VAL A 170 -6.65 37.85 5.52
CA VAL A 170 -6.60 36.52 6.14
C VAL A 170 -7.93 35.79 6.01
N ILE A 171 -9.05 36.49 6.25
CA ILE A 171 -10.41 35.92 6.10
C ILE A 171 -10.63 35.45 4.66
N ASN A 172 -10.32 36.30 3.68
CA ASN A 172 -10.49 35.98 2.27
C ASN A 172 -9.62 34.79 1.86
N LEU A 173 -8.36 34.75 2.32
CA LEU A 173 -7.44 33.67 2.02
C LEU A 173 -7.92 32.33 2.59
N ILE A 174 -8.34 32.30 3.86
CA ILE A 174 -8.88 31.09 4.50
C ILE A 174 -10.19 30.64 3.82
N ALA A 175 -11.08 31.58 3.46
CA ALA A 175 -12.30 31.22 2.76
C ALA A 175 -12.02 30.56 1.42
N MET A 176 -11.15 31.13 0.58
CA MET A 176 -10.74 30.55 -0.72
C MET A 176 -10.03 29.20 -0.55
N LEU A 177 -9.20 29.07 0.49
CA LEU A 177 -8.50 27.81 0.79
C LEU A 177 -9.49 26.70 1.15
N PHE A 178 -10.49 27.00 1.98
CA PHE A 178 -11.51 26.02 2.33
C PHE A 178 -12.48 25.75 1.20
N ASP A 179 -12.81 26.72 0.34
CA ASP A 179 -13.57 26.49 -0.89
C ASP A 179 -12.88 25.44 -1.77
N PHE A 180 -11.54 25.52 -1.91
CA PHE A 180 -10.77 24.51 -2.63
C PHE A 180 -10.75 23.15 -1.90
N ILE A 181 -10.49 23.14 -0.58
CA ILE A 181 -10.44 21.91 0.23
C ILE A 181 -11.78 21.15 0.17
N LEU A 182 -12.90 21.87 0.29
CA LEU A 182 -14.24 21.29 0.24
C LEU A 182 -14.63 20.82 -1.17
N GLY A 183 -14.05 21.43 -2.21
CA GLY A 183 -14.18 21.01 -3.61
C GLY A 183 -13.26 19.84 -4.02
N ASP A 184 -12.30 19.44 -3.18
CA ASP A 184 -11.33 18.42 -3.53
C ASP A 184 -11.98 17.02 -3.64
N ARG A 185 -11.86 16.40 -4.82
CA ARG A 185 -12.38 15.05 -5.10
C ARG A 185 -11.67 13.96 -4.30
N ASN A 186 -10.43 14.20 -3.88
CA ASN A 186 -9.65 13.25 -3.10
C ASN A 186 -10.20 13.04 -1.68
N LEU A 187 -11.03 13.95 -1.18
CA LEU A 187 -11.64 13.84 0.15
C LEU A 187 -13.02 13.15 0.08
N PRO A 188 -13.26 12.11 0.89
CA PRO A 188 -14.60 11.53 1.06
C PRO A 188 -15.59 12.56 1.61
N HIS A 189 -16.84 12.51 1.15
CA HIS A 189 -17.88 13.47 1.54
C HIS A 189 -18.06 13.58 3.06
N SER A 190 -18.07 12.46 3.78
CA SER A 190 -18.20 12.45 5.25
C SER A 190 -17.08 13.19 5.98
N LEU A 191 -15.84 13.17 5.46
CA LEU A 191 -14.73 13.94 6.04
C LEU A 191 -14.71 15.41 5.60
N ARG A 192 -15.22 15.74 4.42
CA ARG A 192 -15.39 17.14 4.02
C ARG A 192 -16.23 17.90 5.02
N VAL A 193 -17.32 17.28 5.49
CA VAL A 193 -18.19 17.87 6.52
C VAL A 193 -17.40 18.15 7.81
N LEU A 194 -16.59 17.21 8.28
CA LEU A 194 -15.78 17.39 9.49
C LEU A 194 -14.68 18.44 9.30
N ILE A 195 -13.99 18.42 8.15
CA ILE A 195 -12.95 19.41 7.83
C ILE A 195 -13.56 20.81 7.65
N GLY A 196 -14.75 20.90 7.06
CA GLY A 196 -15.47 22.18 6.93
C GLY A 196 -15.72 22.86 8.28
N ARG A 197 -15.99 22.08 9.34
CA ARG A 197 -16.16 22.63 10.71
C ARG A 197 -14.87 23.21 11.30
N LEU A 198 -13.69 22.84 10.74
CA LEU A 198 -12.40 23.40 11.15
C LEU A 198 -12.11 24.78 10.53
N GLN A 199 -12.97 25.30 9.64
CA GLN A 199 -12.77 26.58 8.96
C GLN A 199 -12.60 27.72 9.96
N ILE A 200 -13.50 27.82 10.96
CA ILE A 200 -13.45 28.88 11.97
C ILE A 200 -12.25 28.73 12.91
N PRO A 201 -11.96 27.55 13.48
CA PRO A 201 -10.72 27.32 14.25
C PRO A 201 -9.46 27.68 13.47
N THR A 202 -9.37 27.26 12.20
CA THR A 202 -8.21 27.56 11.35
C THR A 202 -8.08 29.05 11.07
N LEU A 203 -9.19 29.76 10.85
CA LEU A 203 -9.21 31.23 10.71
C LEU A 203 -8.69 31.91 11.97
N LYS A 204 -9.13 31.49 13.16
CA LYS A 204 -8.67 32.07 14.43
C LYS A 204 -7.15 31.91 14.58
N VAL A 205 -6.60 30.70 14.26
CA VAL A 205 -5.15 30.47 14.27
C VAL A 205 -4.43 31.35 13.25
N ALA A 206 -4.95 31.48 12.04
CA ALA A 206 -4.36 32.32 10.99
C ALA A 206 -4.30 33.82 11.37
N LEU A 207 -5.27 34.29 12.15
CA LEU A 207 -5.27 35.66 12.68
C LEU A 207 -4.25 35.83 13.82
N LEU A 208 -4.05 34.79 14.65
CA LEU A 208 -3.08 34.77 15.76
C LEU A 208 -1.64 34.54 15.27
N ASP A 209 -1.44 33.62 14.37
CA ASP A 209 -0.13 33.25 13.84
C ASP A 209 -0.14 33.12 12.31
N LYS A 210 0.40 34.14 11.65
CA LYS A 210 0.51 34.19 10.18
C LYS A 210 1.52 33.18 9.61
N ARG A 211 2.32 32.52 10.47
CA ARG A 211 3.24 31.43 10.08
C ARG A 211 2.51 30.22 9.51
N LEU A 212 1.20 30.09 9.71
CA LEU A 212 0.36 29.08 9.09
C LEU A 212 0.56 28.98 7.57
N PHE A 213 0.69 30.12 6.88
CA PHE A 213 0.81 30.17 5.42
C PHE A 213 2.24 29.94 4.92
N SER A 214 3.26 30.29 5.72
CA SER A 214 4.66 30.25 5.31
C SER A 214 5.39 28.99 5.79
N ARG A 215 5.01 28.39 6.92
CA ARG A 215 5.68 27.23 7.51
C ARG A 215 4.90 25.94 7.27
N ALA A 216 5.47 25.02 6.48
CA ALA A 216 4.90 23.67 6.31
C ALA A 216 4.84 22.88 7.64
N THR A 217 5.70 23.19 8.60
CA THR A 217 5.77 22.54 9.92
C THR A 217 4.73 23.08 10.92
N HIS A 218 3.92 24.09 10.54
CA HIS A 218 2.93 24.66 11.46
C HIS A 218 1.91 23.59 11.91
N PRO A 219 1.61 23.43 13.23
CA PRO A 219 0.79 22.33 13.74
C PRO A 219 -0.58 22.24 13.09
N ALA A 220 -1.28 23.36 12.90
CA ALA A 220 -2.60 23.37 12.27
C ALA A 220 -2.56 22.94 10.79
N ARG A 221 -1.54 23.38 10.02
CA ARG A 221 -1.33 22.95 8.63
C ARG A 221 -1.03 21.46 8.55
N ARG A 222 -0.14 20.96 9.41
CA ARG A 222 0.17 19.54 9.50
C ARG A 222 -1.03 18.70 9.90
N LEU A 223 -1.85 19.16 10.86
CA LEU A 223 -3.05 18.44 11.28
C LEU A 223 -4.02 18.26 10.12
N LEU A 224 -4.31 19.32 9.34
CA LEU A 224 -5.17 19.22 8.16
C LEU A 224 -4.60 18.27 7.11
N ASN A 225 -3.30 18.34 6.84
CA ASN A 225 -2.64 17.47 5.89
C ASN A 225 -2.65 15.99 6.34
N GLU A 226 -2.38 15.71 7.62
CA GLU A 226 -2.39 14.34 8.15
C GLU A 226 -3.78 13.72 8.18
N VAL A 227 -4.81 14.51 8.53
CA VAL A 227 -6.21 14.05 8.45
C VAL A 227 -6.60 13.73 7.01
N ALA A 228 -6.24 14.58 6.05
CA ALA A 228 -6.51 14.36 4.64
C ALA A 228 -5.76 13.14 4.09
N ALA A 229 -4.49 12.99 4.43
CA ALA A 229 -3.68 11.84 4.02
C ALA A 229 -4.24 10.51 4.60
N ALA A 230 -4.69 10.53 5.86
CA ALA A 230 -5.34 9.37 6.46
C ALA A 230 -6.68 9.01 5.79
N ALA A 231 -7.34 9.99 5.19
CA ALA A 231 -8.60 9.81 4.48
C ALA A 231 -8.45 9.28 3.04
N MET A 232 -7.27 9.40 2.45
CA MET A 232 -7.05 9.11 1.03
C MET A 232 -7.39 7.66 0.66
N GLY A 233 -7.07 6.70 1.53
CA GLY A 233 -7.39 5.28 1.34
C GLY A 233 -8.76 4.83 1.86
N TRP A 234 -9.66 5.76 2.19
CA TRP A 234 -10.93 5.42 2.80
C TRP A 234 -11.96 4.96 1.78
N ASP A 235 -12.43 3.73 1.94
CA ASP A 235 -13.47 3.10 1.14
C ASP A 235 -14.77 2.92 1.94
N LYS A 236 -15.89 2.96 1.24
CA LYS A 236 -17.24 2.72 1.82
C LYS A 236 -17.42 1.28 2.35
N ARG A 237 -16.59 0.34 1.89
CA ARG A 237 -16.66 -1.09 2.27
C ARG A 237 -16.01 -1.40 3.62
N ASP A 238 -15.11 -0.56 4.10
CA ASP A 238 -14.38 -0.79 5.36
C ASP A 238 -15.13 -0.20 6.59
N ASP A 239 -16.34 -0.69 6.86
CA ASP A 239 -17.21 -0.15 7.92
C ASP A 239 -16.54 -0.08 9.30
N HIS A 240 -15.76 -1.07 9.71
CA HIS A 240 -15.10 -1.08 11.03
C HIS A 240 -13.93 -0.09 11.15
N GLN A 241 -13.14 0.08 10.09
CA GLN A 241 -12.04 1.05 10.07
C GLN A 241 -12.54 2.47 9.83
N ARG A 242 -13.59 2.63 9.05
CA ARG A 242 -14.30 3.87 8.86
C ARG A 242 -14.77 4.46 10.18
N ASP A 243 -15.41 3.64 11.01
CA ASP A 243 -15.94 4.09 12.28
C ASP A 243 -14.84 4.55 13.23
N SER A 244 -13.69 3.87 13.31
CA SER A 244 -12.59 4.26 14.21
C SER A 244 -11.94 5.57 13.81
N LEU A 245 -11.59 5.75 12.52
CA LEU A 245 -10.99 6.99 12.04
C LEU A 245 -11.99 8.15 12.08
N TYR A 246 -13.22 7.93 11.60
CA TYR A 246 -14.27 8.94 11.65
C TYR A 246 -14.51 9.43 13.07
N GLN A 247 -14.71 8.51 14.01
CA GLN A 247 -14.93 8.83 15.42
C GLN A 247 -13.74 9.53 16.06
N HIS A 248 -12.50 9.19 15.62
CA HIS A 248 -11.31 9.87 16.12
C HIS A 248 -11.23 11.30 15.58
N VAL A 249 -11.45 11.50 14.28
CA VAL A 249 -11.47 12.82 13.65
C VAL A 249 -12.63 13.66 14.19
N ASP A 250 -13.83 13.09 14.37
CA ASP A 250 -14.96 13.81 14.93
C ASP A 250 -14.68 14.28 16.37
N ARG A 251 -14.13 13.41 17.23
CA ARG A 251 -13.70 13.80 18.59
C ARG A 251 -12.66 14.92 18.58
N LEU A 252 -11.70 14.86 17.66
CA LEU A 252 -10.68 15.87 17.48
C LEU A 252 -11.31 17.22 17.07
N VAL A 253 -12.24 17.18 16.09
CA VAL A 253 -12.98 18.36 15.64
C VAL A 253 -13.83 18.95 16.79
N GLN A 254 -14.58 18.11 17.52
CA GLN A 254 -15.36 18.55 18.68
C GLN A 254 -14.48 19.23 19.73
N ARG A 255 -13.36 18.62 20.08
CA ARG A 255 -12.43 19.18 21.05
C ARG A 255 -11.87 20.53 20.59
N LEU A 256 -11.57 20.71 19.31
CA LEU A 256 -11.18 22.00 18.75
C LEU A 256 -12.32 23.04 18.82
N LEU A 257 -13.56 22.61 18.61
CA LEU A 257 -14.70 23.52 18.67
C LEU A 257 -15.02 23.93 20.11
N ASP A 258 -14.85 23.05 21.09
CA ASP A 258 -15.20 23.29 22.48
C ASP A 258 -14.08 24.00 23.25
N ASP A 259 -12.83 23.59 23.11
CA ASP A 259 -11.70 24.00 23.93
C ASP A 259 -10.85 25.13 23.31
N PHE A 260 -10.90 25.30 21.97
CA PHE A 260 -10.06 26.31 21.32
C PHE A 260 -10.63 27.71 21.47
N HIS A 261 -10.05 28.51 22.39
CA HIS A 261 -10.37 29.92 22.58
C HIS A 261 -9.31 30.84 21.94
N ASP A 262 -8.12 30.88 22.48
CA ASP A 262 -7.04 31.79 22.07
C ASP A 262 -5.65 31.13 22.02
N ASP A 263 -5.48 29.89 22.51
CA ASP A 263 -4.18 29.20 22.60
C ASP A 263 -3.96 28.24 21.43
N PRO A 264 -3.06 28.53 20.46
CA PRO A 264 -2.78 27.66 19.32
C PRO A 264 -2.05 26.36 19.71
N ALA A 265 -1.55 26.20 20.94
CA ALA A 265 -0.86 25.00 21.41
C ALA A 265 -1.75 23.75 21.35
N ILE A 266 -3.07 23.89 21.42
CA ILE A 266 -4.04 22.80 21.29
C ILE A 266 -3.87 22.06 19.94
N PHE A 267 -3.51 22.74 18.86
CA PHE A 267 -3.27 22.07 17.56
C PHE A 267 -2.06 21.15 17.59
N ALA A 268 -1.02 21.49 18.34
CA ALA A 268 0.15 20.64 18.53
C ALA A 268 -0.18 19.40 19.36
N GLU A 269 -0.99 19.57 20.42
CA GLU A 269 -1.45 18.45 21.24
C GLU A 269 -2.30 17.47 20.44
N LEU A 270 -3.31 17.99 19.70
CA LEU A 270 -4.21 17.18 18.88
C LEU A 270 -3.50 16.54 17.69
N LEU A 271 -2.50 17.21 17.10
CA LEU A 271 -1.65 16.61 16.08
C LEU A 271 -0.88 15.41 16.63
N ASN A 272 -0.28 15.53 17.83
CA ASN A 272 0.45 14.43 18.45
C ASN A 272 -0.48 13.26 18.79
N ASP A 273 -1.70 13.52 19.28
CA ASP A 273 -2.71 12.50 19.55
C ASP A 273 -3.12 11.77 18.25
N PHE A 274 -3.41 12.54 17.19
CA PHE A 274 -3.76 11.98 15.88
C PHE A 274 -2.62 11.16 15.27
N LEU A 275 -1.39 11.65 15.34
CA LEU A 275 -0.21 10.92 14.85
C LEU A 275 0.01 9.61 15.62
N ALA A 276 -0.20 9.60 16.94
CA ALA A 276 -0.10 8.38 17.73
C ALA A 276 -1.14 7.34 17.29
N PHE A 277 -2.40 7.76 17.13
CA PHE A 277 -3.49 6.91 16.61
C PHE A 277 -3.18 6.37 15.20
N ASN A 278 -2.80 7.26 14.27
CA ASN A 278 -2.55 6.89 12.88
C ASN A 278 -1.31 6.00 12.71
N ASN A 279 -0.27 6.17 13.56
CA ASN A 279 0.94 5.35 13.50
C ASN A 279 0.69 3.87 13.76
N ASP A 280 -0.21 3.52 14.66
CA ASP A 280 -0.55 2.12 14.96
C ASP A 280 -1.31 1.48 13.78
N GLU A 281 -2.21 2.21 13.15
CA GLU A 281 -2.92 1.79 11.94
C GLU A 281 -1.94 1.60 10.76
N ARG A 282 -1.08 2.58 10.53
CA ARG A 282 -0.05 2.52 9.46
C ARG A 282 0.90 1.35 9.63
N ARG A 283 1.40 1.09 10.84
CA ARG A 283 2.28 -0.06 11.09
C ARG A 283 1.62 -1.39 10.77
N ARG A 284 0.32 -1.53 11.08
CA ARG A 284 -0.42 -2.75 10.74
C ARG A 284 -0.58 -2.90 9.23
N ALA A 285 -0.95 -1.82 8.55
CA ALA A 285 -1.07 -1.79 7.09
C ALA A 285 0.28 -2.08 6.41
N GLU A 286 1.37 -1.45 6.85
CA GLU A 286 2.73 -1.67 6.32
C GLU A 286 3.17 -3.14 6.44
N LEU A 287 2.86 -3.80 7.56
CA LEU A 287 3.16 -5.23 7.73
C LEU A 287 2.36 -6.11 6.76
N LEU A 288 1.10 -5.77 6.50
CA LEU A 288 0.27 -6.50 5.54
C LEU A 288 0.70 -6.20 4.10
N GLU A 289 0.99 -4.94 3.78
CA GLU A 289 1.56 -4.55 2.49
C GLU A 289 2.87 -5.31 2.20
N GLN A 290 3.76 -5.41 3.19
CA GLN A 290 5.00 -6.16 3.05
C GLN A 290 4.74 -7.64 2.79
N ARG A 291 3.84 -8.28 3.54
CA ARG A 291 3.48 -9.68 3.32
C ARG A 291 2.86 -9.91 1.95
N THR A 292 1.98 -9.01 1.52
CA THR A 292 1.36 -9.08 0.18
C THR A 292 2.44 -8.93 -0.90
N ARG A 293 3.37 -7.99 -0.74
CA ARG A 293 4.50 -7.81 -1.66
C ARG A 293 5.37 -9.04 -1.74
N ASP A 294 5.78 -9.59 -0.59
CA ASP A 294 6.63 -10.80 -0.54
C ASP A 294 5.93 -12.01 -1.18
N ALA A 295 4.62 -12.15 -0.98
CA ALA A 295 3.82 -13.21 -1.59
C ALA A 295 3.74 -13.06 -3.12
N GLU A 296 3.51 -11.86 -3.62
CA GLU A 296 3.42 -11.59 -5.06
C GLU A 296 4.80 -11.69 -5.74
N GLU A 297 5.87 -11.26 -5.07
CA GLU A 297 7.25 -11.47 -5.55
C GLU A 297 7.58 -12.96 -5.65
N GLY A 298 7.22 -13.74 -4.62
CA GLY A 298 7.38 -15.19 -4.64
C GLY A 298 6.59 -15.85 -5.77
N ARG A 299 5.38 -15.35 -6.04
CA ARG A 299 4.52 -15.79 -7.14
C ARG A 299 5.15 -15.46 -8.51
N ALA A 300 5.54 -14.22 -8.74
CA ALA A 300 6.17 -13.78 -9.99
C ALA A 300 7.45 -14.58 -10.27
N ARG A 301 8.29 -14.79 -9.23
CA ARG A 301 9.49 -15.60 -9.33
C ARG A 301 9.18 -17.05 -9.69
N THR A 302 8.10 -17.63 -9.15
CA THR A 302 7.68 -19.01 -9.46
C THR A 302 7.18 -19.11 -10.90
N GLU A 303 6.44 -18.13 -11.40
CA GLU A 303 5.99 -18.08 -12.81
C GLU A 303 7.16 -17.99 -13.77
N HIS A 304 8.09 -17.08 -13.50
CA HIS A 304 9.31 -16.96 -14.33
C HIS A 304 10.10 -18.26 -14.33
N GLY A 305 10.28 -18.90 -13.16
CA GLY A 305 10.94 -20.20 -13.05
C GLY A 305 10.23 -21.29 -13.85
N ARG A 306 8.88 -21.36 -13.81
CA ARG A 306 8.11 -22.32 -14.63
C ARG A 306 8.29 -22.09 -16.12
N ALA A 307 8.18 -20.85 -16.56
CA ALA A 307 8.39 -20.51 -17.97
C ALA A 307 9.79 -20.94 -18.44
N ARG A 308 10.80 -20.74 -17.58
CA ARG A 308 12.17 -21.16 -17.88
C ARG A 308 12.32 -22.68 -17.93
N VAL A 309 11.75 -23.39 -16.99
CA VAL A 309 11.73 -24.87 -16.97
C VAL A 309 10.98 -25.41 -18.20
N GLN A 310 9.82 -24.87 -18.51
CA GLN A 310 9.04 -25.23 -19.69
C GLN A 310 9.84 -25.05 -20.98
N HIS A 311 10.52 -23.92 -21.12
CA HIS A 311 11.39 -23.67 -22.27
C HIS A 311 12.49 -24.72 -22.39
N GLU A 312 13.17 -25.07 -21.28
CA GLU A 312 14.24 -26.09 -21.30
C GLU A 312 13.73 -27.50 -21.58
N LEU A 313 12.52 -27.86 -21.08
CA LEU A 313 11.86 -29.13 -21.39
C LEU A 313 11.50 -29.20 -22.88
N ASN A 314 10.82 -28.19 -23.41
CA ASN A 314 10.40 -28.15 -24.80
C ASN A 314 11.59 -28.21 -25.75
N ARG A 315 12.64 -27.45 -25.48
CA ARG A 315 13.88 -27.45 -26.26
C ARG A 315 14.51 -28.84 -26.41
N ARG A 316 14.40 -29.71 -25.37
CA ARG A 316 15.03 -31.03 -25.34
C ARG A 316 14.12 -32.16 -25.77
N LEU A 317 12.82 -32.04 -25.56
CA LEU A 317 11.85 -33.11 -25.79
C LEU A 317 11.15 -33.00 -27.13
N GLN A 318 10.91 -31.81 -27.64
CA GLN A 318 10.15 -31.59 -28.86
C GLN A 318 10.79 -32.25 -30.09
N GLY A 319 9.99 -32.98 -30.86
CA GLY A 319 10.43 -33.69 -32.04
C GLY A 319 11.14 -35.04 -31.79
N LYS A 320 11.31 -35.44 -30.53
CA LYS A 320 11.95 -36.71 -30.18
C LYS A 320 10.93 -37.83 -29.95
N GLN A 321 11.33 -39.05 -30.33
CA GLN A 321 10.59 -40.29 -30.00
C GLN A 321 11.10 -40.84 -28.69
N LEU A 322 10.30 -40.73 -27.64
CA LEU A 322 10.69 -41.10 -26.27
C LEU A 322 9.70 -42.12 -25.67
N PRO A 323 10.13 -42.97 -24.73
CA PRO A 323 9.22 -43.79 -23.96
C PRO A 323 8.24 -42.94 -23.17
N ARG A 324 6.95 -43.28 -23.22
CA ARG A 324 5.87 -42.49 -22.57
C ARG A 324 6.10 -42.26 -21.08
N ILE A 325 6.64 -43.27 -20.39
CA ILE A 325 6.93 -43.18 -18.95
C ILE A 325 8.02 -42.13 -18.65
N VAL A 326 9.01 -41.96 -19.53
CA VAL A 326 10.09 -40.99 -19.37
C VAL A 326 9.54 -39.58 -19.59
N VAL A 327 8.70 -39.38 -20.62
CA VAL A 327 8.05 -38.07 -20.87
C VAL A 327 7.22 -37.64 -19.66
N ARG A 328 6.39 -38.56 -19.15
CA ARG A 328 5.54 -38.30 -17.97
C ARG A 328 6.37 -37.93 -16.72
N VAL A 329 7.44 -38.64 -16.43
CA VAL A 329 8.29 -38.32 -15.26
C VAL A 329 8.99 -36.96 -15.44
N LEU A 330 9.40 -36.63 -16.67
CA LEU A 330 9.99 -35.31 -16.94
C LEU A 330 8.99 -34.16 -16.81
N GLU A 331 7.75 -34.38 -17.25
CA GLU A 331 6.66 -33.39 -17.12
C GLU A 331 6.20 -33.23 -15.69
N ASP A 332 5.89 -34.32 -14.98
CA ASP A 332 5.22 -34.27 -13.68
C ASP A 332 6.21 -34.08 -12.51
N ALA A 333 7.36 -34.75 -12.56
CA ALA A 333 8.27 -34.85 -11.42
C ALA A 333 9.58 -34.08 -11.62
N TRP A 334 10.27 -34.28 -12.75
CA TRP A 334 11.56 -33.63 -12.99
C TRP A 334 11.42 -32.12 -13.23
N SER A 335 10.31 -31.68 -13.78
CA SER A 335 9.95 -30.27 -13.88
C SER A 335 9.95 -29.59 -12.49
N GLN A 336 9.47 -30.27 -11.45
CA GLN A 336 9.48 -29.77 -10.08
C GLN A 336 10.91 -29.74 -9.51
N VAL A 337 11.74 -30.72 -9.82
CA VAL A 337 13.16 -30.71 -9.43
C VAL A 337 13.88 -29.52 -10.04
N LEU A 338 13.68 -29.28 -11.33
CA LEU A 338 14.24 -28.13 -12.04
C LEU A 338 13.73 -26.82 -11.46
N LEU A 339 12.41 -26.71 -11.21
CA LEU A 339 11.81 -25.52 -10.62
C LEU A 339 12.39 -25.22 -9.23
N LEU A 340 12.52 -26.24 -8.39
CA LEU A 340 13.11 -26.09 -7.06
C LEU A 340 14.59 -25.69 -7.11
N ALA A 341 15.36 -26.26 -8.03
CA ALA A 341 16.75 -25.89 -8.24
C ALA A 341 16.88 -24.42 -8.67
N TRP A 342 16.02 -24.00 -9.61
CA TRP A 342 15.98 -22.63 -10.09
C TRP A 342 15.57 -21.64 -8.99
N LEU A 343 14.49 -21.92 -8.24
CA LEU A 343 13.99 -21.06 -7.17
C LEU A 343 14.99 -20.88 -6.02
N LYS A 344 15.70 -21.97 -5.65
CA LYS A 344 16.66 -21.93 -4.52
C LYS A 344 17.99 -21.30 -4.88
N HIS A 345 18.48 -21.57 -6.07
CA HIS A 345 19.87 -21.30 -6.43
C HIS A 345 20.05 -20.40 -7.65
N GLY A 346 18.98 -20.18 -8.43
CA GLY A 346 19.03 -19.40 -9.66
C GLY A 346 19.53 -20.18 -10.88
N GLU A 347 19.49 -19.53 -12.04
CA GLU A 347 19.85 -20.13 -13.34
C GLU A 347 21.35 -20.43 -13.48
N ASP A 348 22.22 -19.61 -12.91
CA ASP A 348 23.67 -19.76 -13.01
C ASP A 348 24.27 -20.81 -12.05
N SER A 349 23.43 -21.43 -11.24
CA SER A 349 23.88 -22.37 -10.20
C SER A 349 24.37 -23.71 -10.76
N THR A 350 25.26 -24.33 -10.00
CA THR A 350 25.70 -25.70 -10.29
C THR A 350 24.55 -26.68 -10.19
N ALA A 351 23.67 -26.53 -9.21
CA ALA A 351 22.52 -27.40 -9.00
C ALA A 351 21.54 -27.40 -10.20
N TRP A 352 21.28 -26.23 -10.78
CA TRP A 352 20.47 -26.12 -12.00
C TRP A 352 21.12 -26.85 -13.19
N ARG A 353 22.43 -26.61 -13.41
CA ARG A 353 23.17 -27.26 -14.50
C ARG A 353 23.24 -28.76 -14.32
N GLU A 354 23.48 -29.27 -13.10
CA GLU A 354 23.50 -30.68 -12.79
C GLU A 354 22.14 -31.36 -13.04
N ALA A 355 21.05 -30.70 -12.66
CA ALA A 355 19.71 -31.20 -12.94
C ALA A 355 19.38 -31.24 -14.44
N LEU A 356 19.84 -30.27 -15.24
CA LEU A 356 19.73 -30.29 -16.70
C LEU A 356 20.60 -31.39 -17.31
N LEU A 357 21.84 -31.57 -16.85
CA LEU A 357 22.74 -32.65 -17.30
C LEU A 357 22.15 -34.01 -16.99
N THR A 358 21.57 -34.22 -15.82
CA THR A 358 20.88 -35.47 -15.45
C THR A 358 19.71 -35.76 -16.39
N MET A 359 18.94 -34.74 -16.78
CA MET A 359 17.88 -34.87 -17.77
C MET A 359 18.46 -35.23 -19.16
N ASP A 360 19.54 -34.58 -19.59
CA ASP A 360 20.21 -34.88 -20.86
C ASP A 360 20.78 -36.32 -20.88
N GLU A 361 21.37 -36.79 -19.78
CA GLU A 361 21.85 -38.15 -19.62
C GLU A 361 20.70 -39.17 -19.63
N LEU A 362 19.56 -38.86 -18.99
CA LEU A 362 18.38 -39.71 -19.06
C LEU A 362 17.86 -39.83 -20.49
N LEU A 363 17.72 -38.74 -21.21
CA LEU A 363 17.27 -38.71 -22.60
C LEU A 363 18.22 -39.51 -23.52
N TRP A 364 19.53 -39.37 -23.30
CA TRP A 364 20.53 -40.13 -24.04
C TRP A 364 20.43 -41.63 -23.73
N SER A 365 20.24 -42.01 -22.46
CA SER A 365 20.22 -43.42 -22.02
C SER A 365 19.04 -44.23 -22.58
N VAL A 366 17.92 -43.56 -22.93
CA VAL A 366 16.72 -44.18 -23.53
C VAL A 366 16.64 -43.99 -25.04
N GLY A 367 17.62 -43.30 -25.63
CA GLY A 367 17.74 -43.09 -27.06
C GLY A 367 18.11 -44.37 -27.83
N PRO A 368 18.11 -44.32 -29.18
CA PRO A 368 18.62 -45.42 -29.99
C PRO A 368 20.15 -45.53 -29.84
N LEU A 369 20.63 -46.64 -29.32
CA LEU A 369 22.07 -46.94 -29.16
C LEU A 369 22.51 -47.87 -30.27
N GLU A 370 23.06 -47.33 -31.36
CA GLU A 370 23.42 -48.09 -32.55
C GLU A 370 24.82 -48.72 -32.42
N GLN A 371 25.74 -48.06 -31.70
CA GLN A 371 27.14 -48.49 -31.63
C GLN A 371 27.41 -49.33 -30.37
N PRO A 372 28.24 -50.37 -30.46
CA PRO A 372 28.62 -51.21 -29.31
C PRO A 372 29.37 -50.42 -28.22
N GLU A 373 30.09 -49.36 -28.60
CA GLU A 373 30.81 -48.47 -27.70
C GLU A 373 29.85 -47.64 -26.82
N GLU A 374 28.71 -47.20 -27.39
CA GLU A 374 27.66 -46.47 -26.66
C GLU A 374 27.01 -47.35 -25.59
N ARG A 375 26.83 -48.65 -25.86
CA ARG A 375 26.30 -49.61 -24.90
C ARG A 375 27.26 -49.85 -23.72
N GLN A 376 28.58 -49.88 -23.95
CA GLN A 376 29.56 -49.96 -22.87
C GLN A 376 29.54 -48.65 -22.03
N LEU A 377 29.43 -47.51 -22.67
CA LEU A 377 29.34 -46.21 -22.00
C LEU A 377 28.07 -46.14 -21.14
N LEU A 378 26.94 -46.69 -21.63
CA LEU A 378 25.70 -46.77 -20.86
C LEU A 378 25.92 -47.53 -19.54
N LEU A 379 26.54 -48.69 -19.56
CA LEU A 379 26.81 -49.49 -18.35
C LEU A 379 27.66 -48.73 -17.32
N GLN A 380 28.57 -47.88 -17.78
CA GLN A 380 29.40 -47.06 -16.88
C GLN A 380 28.61 -45.87 -16.28
N ARG A 381 27.70 -45.27 -17.03
CA ARG A 381 26.96 -44.06 -16.61
C ARG A 381 25.69 -44.36 -15.83
N VAL A 382 24.99 -45.47 -16.08
CA VAL A 382 23.70 -45.81 -15.43
C VAL A 382 23.75 -45.73 -13.90
N PRO A 383 24.78 -46.24 -13.18
CA PRO A 383 24.76 -46.14 -11.71
C PRO A 383 24.77 -44.68 -11.21
N GLY A 384 25.54 -43.80 -11.86
CA GLY A 384 25.57 -42.38 -11.55
C GLY A 384 24.24 -41.69 -11.84
N LEU A 385 23.66 -41.98 -13.02
CA LEU A 385 22.36 -41.46 -13.45
C LEU A 385 21.23 -41.86 -12.48
N LEU A 386 21.16 -43.16 -12.12
CA LEU A 386 20.13 -43.64 -11.18
C LEU A 386 20.27 -43.02 -9.79
N LYS A 387 21.50 -42.77 -9.34
CA LYS A 387 21.75 -42.07 -8.08
C LYS A 387 21.23 -40.60 -8.15
N ALA A 388 21.62 -39.87 -9.20
CA ALA A 388 21.22 -38.48 -9.40
C ALA A 388 19.68 -38.34 -9.53
N LEU A 389 19.02 -39.24 -10.27
CA LEU A 389 17.56 -39.28 -10.39
C LEU A 389 16.86 -39.54 -9.04
N ARG A 390 17.39 -40.51 -8.24
CA ARG A 390 16.82 -40.76 -6.90
C ARG A 390 16.99 -39.59 -5.95
N GLU A 391 18.15 -38.98 -5.95
CA GLU A 391 18.41 -37.79 -5.11
C GLU A 391 17.52 -36.61 -5.52
N GLY A 392 17.37 -36.36 -6.82
CA GLY A 392 16.49 -35.29 -7.34
C GLY A 392 15.02 -35.54 -7.01
N LEU A 393 14.49 -36.71 -7.36
CA LEU A 393 13.08 -37.06 -7.12
C LEU A 393 12.75 -37.15 -5.62
N GLY A 394 13.68 -37.61 -4.78
CA GLY A 394 13.51 -37.61 -3.32
C GLY A 394 13.40 -36.23 -2.71
N GLY A 395 14.04 -35.21 -3.32
CA GLY A 395 13.93 -33.81 -2.90
C GLY A 395 12.65 -33.12 -3.34
N ALA A 396 11.94 -33.62 -4.35
CA ALA A 396 10.76 -33.02 -4.95
C ALA A 396 9.42 -33.56 -4.39
N VAL A 397 9.44 -34.41 -3.34
CA VAL A 397 8.21 -34.97 -2.71
C VAL A 397 7.29 -35.66 -3.75
N PHE A 398 7.84 -36.42 -4.65
CA PHE A 398 7.07 -37.18 -5.64
C PHE A 398 6.55 -38.49 -5.06
N ASP A 399 5.41 -39.00 -5.60
CA ASP A 399 4.78 -40.25 -5.13
C ASP A 399 5.77 -41.43 -5.16
N PRO A 400 6.02 -42.10 -4.03
CA PRO A 400 6.94 -43.25 -3.95
C PRO A 400 6.55 -44.42 -4.89
N PHE A 401 5.24 -44.63 -5.14
CA PHE A 401 4.76 -45.67 -6.04
C PHE A 401 5.13 -45.36 -7.50
N ALA A 402 4.81 -44.13 -7.96
CA ALA A 402 5.15 -43.69 -9.30
C ALA A 402 6.68 -43.69 -9.53
N THR A 403 7.46 -43.34 -8.50
CA THR A 403 8.92 -43.41 -8.53
C THR A 403 9.40 -44.86 -8.72
N SER A 404 8.83 -45.82 -7.99
CA SER A 404 9.21 -47.25 -8.10
C SER A 404 8.84 -47.84 -9.47
N GLU A 405 7.65 -47.50 -9.99
CA GLU A 405 7.22 -47.92 -11.33
C GLU A 405 8.12 -47.35 -12.43
N PHE A 406 8.52 -46.10 -12.30
CA PHE A 406 9.46 -45.43 -13.21
C PHE A 406 10.82 -46.17 -13.24
N PHE A 407 11.43 -46.45 -12.08
CA PHE A 407 12.74 -47.12 -12.03
C PHE A 407 12.66 -48.55 -12.56
N ALA A 408 11.60 -49.29 -12.28
CA ALA A 408 11.37 -50.61 -12.85
C ALA A 408 11.24 -50.56 -14.38
N SER A 409 10.47 -49.61 -14.89
CA SER A 409 10.33 -49.39 -16.34
C SER A 409 11.64 -48.95 -17.00
N LEU A 410 12.42 -48.09 -16.34
CA LEU A 410 13.72 -47.63 -16.82
C LEU A 410 14.73 -48.76 -16.88
N GLU A 411 14.73 -49.68 -15.89
CA GLU A 411 15.54 -50.88 -15.90
C GLU A 411 15.22 -51.76 -17.10
N LEU A 412 13.93 -51.99 -17.37
CA LEU A 412 13.49 -52.77 -18.56
C LEU A 412 13.93 -52.11 -19.87
N LEU A 413 13.86 -50.79 -19.98
CA LEU A 413 14.31 -50.02 -21.14
C LEU A 413 15.84 -50.19 -21.36
N HIS A 414 16.62 -50.08 -20.28
CA HIS A 414 18.06 -50.28 -20.34
C HIS A 414 18.44 -51.71 -20.70
N LEU A 415 17.75 -52.74 -20.15
CA LEU A 415 17.96 -54.14 -20.51
C LEU A 415 17.62 -54.41 -21.98
N GLY A 416 16.53 -53.84 -22.48
CA GLY A 416 16.11 -53.94 -23.87
C GLY A 416 17.12 -53.35 -24.86
N ALA A 417 17.96 -52.37 -24.44
CA ALA A 417 19.00 -51.79 -25.28
C ALA A 417 20.14 -52.79 -25.60
N PHE A 418 20.27 -53.90 -24.85
CA PHE A 418 21.24 -54.97 -25.05
C PHE A 418 20.70 -56.18 -25.81
N GLU A 419 19.37 -56.24 -26.06
CA GLU A 419 18.77 -57.34 -26.82
C GLU A 419 18.96 -57.15 -28.33
N PRO A 420 19.07 -58.25 -29.12
CA PRO A 420 19.14 -58.16 -30.58
C PRO A 420 17.88 -57.53 -31.17
N SER A 421 18.05 -56.71 -32.21
CA SER A 421 16.98 -55.92 -32.87
C SER A 421 15.71 -56.71 -33.29
N GLU A 422 15.83 -58.01 -33.54
CA GLU A 422 14.72 -58.87 -33.93
C GLU A 422 13.71 -59.15 -32.79
N ARG A 423 14.12 -59.02 -31.52
CA ARG A 423 13.25 -59.18 -30.34
C ARG A 423 12.67 -57.87 -29.79
N GLN A 424 13.19 -56.75 -30.24
CA GLN A 424 12.73 -55.43 -29.80
C GLN A 424 11.33 -55.09 -30.32
N GLN A 425 10.79 -55.83 -31.31
CA GLN A 425 9.44 -55.58 -31.86
C GLN A 425 8.28 -56.19 -31.09
N ALA A 426 8.51 -57.02 -30.09
CA ALA A 426 7.47 -57.51 -29.20
C ALA A 426 7.20 -56.45 -28.13
N ALA A 427 6.07 -55.74 -28.27
CA ALA A 427 5.60 -54.70 -27.36
C ALA A 427 5.53 -55.21 -25.90
N GLN A 428 6.53 -54.87 -25.10
CA GLN A 428 6.47 -55.03 -23.65
C GLN A 428 5.61 -53.88 -23.05
N PRO A 429 4.75 -54.14 -22.09
CA PRO A 429 3.96 -53.08 -21.45
C PRO A 429 4.93 -52.07 -20.78
N GLY A 430 4.86 -50.82 -21.18
CA GLY A 430 5.71 -49.71 -20.68
C GLY A 430 6.75 -49.19 -21.67
N THR A 431 6.99 -49.87 -22.81
CA THR A 431 7.97 -49.43 -23.85
C THR A 431 7.34 -48.66 -25.00
N GLU A 432 6.04 -48.27 -24.88
CA GLU A 432 5.36 -47.47 -25.89
C GLU A 432 6.10 -46.15 -26.10
N ARG A 433 6.63 -45.92 -27.32
CA ARG A 433 7.31 -44.67 -27.70
C ARG A 433 6.32 -43.69 -28.28
N VAL A 434 6.35 -42.50 -27.78
CA VAL A 434 5.50 -41.39 -28.23
C VAL A 434 6.39 -40.33 -28.89
N LEU A 435 5.95 -39.80 -30.01
CA LEU A 435 6.56 -38.61 -30.61
C LEU A 435 6.00 -37.37 -29.91
N VAL A 436 6.85 -36.63 -29.21
CA VAL A 436 6.47 -35.36 -28.56
C VAL A 436 6.30 -34.30 -29.65
N ARG A 437 5.05 -34.06 -30.06
CA ARG A 437 4.70 -33.05 -31.09
C ARG A 437 4.23 -31.77 -30.48
N ASP A 438 3.44 -31.88 -29.43
CA ASP A 438 2.81 -30.76 -28.77
C ASP A 438 3.76 -30.12 -27.77
N GLU A 439 3.60 -28.82 -27.58
CA GLU A 439 4.33 -28.08 -26.57
C GLU A 439 3.87 -28.50 -25.17
N ILE A 440 4.84 -28.83 -24.31
CA ILE A 440 4.57 -29.13 -22.90
C ILE A 440 4.26 -27.82 -22.20
N ILE A 441 3.08 -27.72 -21.61
CA ILE A 441 2.62 -26.57 -20.86
C ILE A 441 2.57 -26.96 -19.38
N LEU A 442 3.44 -26.35 -18.58
CA LEU A 442 3.43 -26.52 -17.13
C LEU A 442 2.32 -25.65 -16.53
N GLN A 443 1.21 -26.28 -16.11
CA GLN A 443 0.07 -25.56 -15.53
C GLN A 443 0.46 -24.90 -14.20
N GLY A 444 0.01 -23.65 -14.02
CA GLY A 444 0.03 -22.95 -12.75
C GLY A 444 -1.10 -23.41 -11.81
N PRO A 445 -1.16 -22.94 -10.56
CA PRO A 445 -2.33 -23.11 -9.72
C PRO A 445 -3.58 -22.53 -10.41
N GLU A 446 -4.72 -23.24 -10.30
CA GLU A 446 -6.00 -22.89 -10.96
C GLU A 446 -6.56 -21.50 -10.57
N ASP A 447 -6.06 -20.90 -9.50
CA ASP A 447 -6.53 -19.60 -8.97
C ASP A 447 -5.93 -18.37 -9.66
N TRP A 448 -5.25 -18.52 -10.78
CA TRP A 448 -4.69 -17.37 -11.50
C TRP A 448 -5.71 -16.77 -12.45
N PRO A 449 -6.18 -15.53 -12.17
CA PRO A 449 -7.06 -14.86 -13.10
C PRO A 449 -6.34 -14.71 -14.45
N PRO A 450 -7.04 -14.96 -15.56
CA PRO A 450 -6.48 -14.74 -16.88
C PRO A 450 -6.05 -13.28 -16.99
N CYS A 451 -4.84 -13.06 -17.52
CA CYS A 451 -4.38 -11.72 -17.88
C CYS A 451 -5.43 -11.10 -18.79
N ASP A 452 -6.02 -9.97 -18.41
CA ASP A 452 -6.99 -9.27 -19.24
C ASP A 452 -6.42 -9.11 -20.65
N SER A 453 -7.19 -9.55 -21.65
CA SER A 453 -6.83 -9.43 -23.06
C SER A 453 -6.87 -7.96 -23.43
N ALA A 454 -5.79 -7.24 -23.12
CA ALA A 454 -5.69 -5.82 -23.36
C ALA A 454 -5.72 -5.53 -24.86
N SER A 455 -6.53 -4.57 -25.28
CA SER A 455 -6.43 -3.97 -26.60
C SER A 455 -5.03 -3.35 -26.74
N LEU A 456 -4.37 -3.60 -27.86
CA LEU A 456 -3.05 -3.04 -28.15
C LEU A 456 -3.18 -1.52 -28.30
N LEU A 457 -2.76 -0.77 -27.29
CA LEU A 457 -2.59 0.67 -27.36
C LEU A 457 -1.28 1.01 -28.08
N ALA A 458 -1.19 2.19 -28.67
CA ALA A 458 0.04 2.66 -29.29
C ALA A 458 1.10 2.96 -28.20
N GLU A 459 2.38 2.74 -28.50
CA GLU A 459 3.48 2.98 -27.53
C GLU A 459 3.58 4.45 -27.07
N ASP A 460 3.08 5.39 -27.88
CA ASP A 460 3.07 6.83 -27.61
C ASP A 460 1.77 7.32 -26.95
N ASP A 461 0.90 6.42 -26.52
CA ASP A 461 -0.37 6.76 -25.89
C ASP A 461 -0.13 7.49 -24.56
N PRO A 462 -0.78 8.65 -24.29
CA PRO A 462 -0.56 9.45 -23.09
C PRO A 462 -0.92 8.71 -21.80
N GLU A 463 -1.93 7.82 -21.84
CA GLU A 463 -2.33 7.01 -20.70
C GLU A 463 -1.26 5.96 -20.39
N LEU A 464 -0.67 5.34 -21.41
CA LEU A 464 0.44 4.39 -21.24
C LEU A 464 1.67 5.06 -20.62
N LEU A 465 2.00 6.26 -21.09
CA LEU A 465 3.11 7.05 -20.53
C LEU A 465 2.83 7.46 -19.07
N SER A 466 1.57 7.68 -18.72
CA SER A 466 1.16 7.99 -17.35
C SER A 466 1.31 6.77 -16.44
N VAL A 467 0.95 5.56 -16.91
CA VAL A 467 1.14 4.30 -16.18
C VAL A 467 2.63 4.03 -15.92
N ARG A 468 3.50 4.21 -16.91
CA ARG A 468 4.95 4.03 -16.77
C ARG A 468 5.60 4.97 -15.76
N ARG A 469 4.97 6.11 -15.46
CA ARG A 469 5.45 7.07 -14.45
C ARG A 469 4.98 6.74 -13.03
N LEU A 470 4.05 5.79 -12.88
CA LEU A 470 3.58 5.40 -11.56
C LEU A 470 4.70 4.77 -10.75
N GLN A 471 4.79 5.21 -9.51
CA GLN A 471 5.74 4.67 -8.54
C GLN A 471 5.00 3.93 -7.42
N PRO A 472 5.63 2.93 -6.77
CA PRO A 472 5.09 2.33 -5.56
C PRO A 472 4.76 3.41 -4.53
N GLY A 473 3.53 3.36 -4.00
CA GLY A 473 2.96 4.40 -3.15
C GLY A 473 1.83 5.20 -3.79
N ALA A 474 1.77 5.26 -5.13
CA ALA A 474 0.74 6.00 -5.86
C ALA A 474 -0.67 5.43 -5.57
N TRP A 475 -1.64 6.33 -5.42
CA TRP A 475 -3.03 5.99 -5.20
C TRP A 475 -3.85 6.13 -6.48
N ILE A 476 -4.77 5.19 -6.67
CA ILE A 476 -5.76 5.22 -7.75
C ILE A 476 -7.17 5.07 -7.19
N GLU A 477 -8.13 5.59 -7.90
CA GLU A 477 -9.55 5.37 -7.65
C GLU A 477 -10.11 4.50 -8.77
N LEU A 478 -10.66 3.35 -8.39
CA LEU A 478 -11.29 2.38 -9.27
C LEU A 478 -12.80 2.59 -9.23
N HIS A 479 -13.43 2.73 -10.38
CA HIS A 479 -14.88 2.88 -10.53
C HIS A 479 -15.46 1.53 -10.97
N GLU A 480 -16.09 0.79 -10.05
CA GLU A 480 -16.79 -0.46 -10.34
C GLU A 480 -18.30 -0.29 -10.10
N ASP A 481 -19.11 -0.43 -11.14
CA ASP A 481 -20.58 -0.27 -11.12
C ASP A 481 -21.01 1.07 -10.50
N ASP A 482 -21.51 1.09 -9.27
CA ASP A 482 -21.89 2.30 -8.52
C ASP A 482 -20.96 2.59 -7.33
N GLU A 483 -19.86 1.86 -7.18
CA GLU A 483 -18.93 1.99 -6.06
C GLU A 483 -17.54 2.45 -6.52
N THR A 484 -16.92 3.29 -5.71
CA THR A 484 -15.55 3.73 -5.91
C THR A 484 -14.64 3.08 -4.89
N LEU A 485 -13.62 2.38 -5.35
CA LEU A 485 -12.59 1.71 -4.56
C LEU A 485 -11.28 2.47 -4.67
N ARG A 486 -10.64 2.77 -3.54
CA ARG A 486 -9.32 3.40 -3.53
C ARG A 486 -8.23 2.40 -3.21
N CYS A 487 -7.25 2.34 -4.10
CA CYS A 487 -6.19 1.36 -4.05
C CYS A 487 -4.83 2.03 -4.16
N LYS A 488 -3.83 1.46 -3.47
CA LYS A 488 -2.44 1.91 -3.47
C LYS A 488 -1.58 0.92 -4.23
N LEU A 489 -0.72 1.40 -5.11
CA LEU A 489 0.29 0.59 -5.79
C LEU A 489 1.39 0.19 -4.80
N ILE A 490 1.60 -1.11 -4.58
CA ILE A 490 2.64 -1.61 -3.66
C ILE A 490 3.85 -2.16 -4.37
N ALA A 491 3.65 -2.75 -5.55
CA ALA A 491 4.72 -3.39 -6.29
C ALA A 491 4.52 -3.27 -7.80
N LEU A 492 5.64 -3.11 -8.49
CA LEU A 492 5.78 -3.17 -9.93
C LEU A 492 6.76 -4.31 -10.23
N PHE A 493 6.36 -5.25 -11.05
CA PHE A 493 7.18 -6.38 -11.49
C PHE A 493 7.53 -6.18 -12.97
N ASP A 494 8.75 -5.70 -13.22
CA ASP A 494 9.22 -5.37 -14.56
C ASP A 494 9.21 -6.58 -15.51
N ASP A 495 9.59 -7.77 -15.01
CA ASP A 495 9.64 -9.01 -15.80
C ASP A 495 8.27 -9.48 -16.32
N SER A 496 7.19 -9.13 -15.62
CA SER A 496 5.82 -9.52 -15.96
C SER A 496 4.92 -8.34 -16.28
N GLU A 497 5.45 -7.12 -16.29
CA GLU A 497 4.71 -5.86 -16.52
C GLU A 497 3.45 -5.77 -15.65
N ARG A 498 3.54 -6.24 -14.38
CA ARG A 498 2.40 -6.31 -13.46
C ARG A 498 2.45 -5.23 -12.39
N TYR A 499 1.30 -4.60 -12.21
CA TYR A 499 1.02 -3.59 -11.19
C TYR A 499 0.10 -4.18 -10.14
N VAL A 500 0.57 -4.28 -8.89
CA VAL A 500 -0.20 -4.87 -7.78
C VAL A 500 -0.72 -3.78 -6.87
N PHE A 501 -2.04 -3.75 -6.69
CA PHE A 501 -2.74 -2.76 -5.88
C PHE A 501 -3.36 -3.39 -4.64
N VAL A 502 -3.27 -2.65 -3.52
CA VAL A 502 -3.84 -3.02 -2.23
C VAL A 502 -4.78 -1.91 -1.73
N ASN A 503 -5.70 -2.30 -0.85
CA ASN A 503 -6.50 -1.33 -0.09
C ASN A 503 -5.67 -0.71 1.05
N ARG A 504 -6.29 0.20 1.81
CA ARG A 504 -5.67 0.85 2.97
C ARG A 504 -5.18 -0.15 4.03
N SER A 505 -5.81 -1.30 4.18
CA SER A 505 -5.40 -2.33 5.14
C SER A 505 -4.21 -3.18 4.67
N GLY A 506 -3.72 -2.99 3.44
CA GLY A 506 -2.62 -3.75 2.86
C GLY A 506 -3.03 -5.08 2.23
N MET A 507 -4.33 -5.35 2.07
CA MET A 507 -4.84 -6.52 1.37
C MET A 507 -4.88 -6.27 -0.13
N LYS A 508 -4.48 -7.27 -0.93
CA LYS A 508 -4.57 -7.22 -2.40
C LYS A 508 -6.00 -7.02 -2.85
N VAL A 509 -6.22 -6.02 -3.69
CA VAL A 509 -7.50 -5.71 -4.32
C VAL A 509 -7.50 -6.20 -5.76
N ARG A 510 -6.50 -5.78 -6.52
CA ARG A 510 -6.42 -6.10 -7.94
C ARG A 510 -4.98 -6.06 -8.45
N GLU A 511 -4.77 -6.76 -9.56
CA GLU A 511 -3.55 -6.65 -10.36
C GLU A 511 -3.91 -6.31 -11.80
N TRP A 512 -3.06 -5.53 -12.45
CA TRP A 512 -3.16 -5.20 -13.87
C TRP A 512 -1.83 -5.40 -14.56
N THR A 513 -1.93 -5.69 -15.86
CA THR A 513 -0.81 -5.48 -16.77
C THR A 513 -0.68 -4.00 -17.10
N GLU A 514 0.49 -3.56 -17.58
CA GLU A 514 0.70 -2.18 -18.04
C GLU A 514 -0.37 -1.73 -19.04
N MET A 515 -0.64 -2.56 -20.06
CA MET A 515 -1.65 -2.30 -21.07
C MET A 515 -3.07 -2.32 -20.52
N GLY A 516 -3.38 -3.25 -19.59
CA GLY A 516 -4.69 -3.35 -18.95
C GLY A 516 -5.00 -2.11 -18.12
N LEU A 517 -4.03 -1.61 -17.35
CA LEU A 517 -4.18 -0.40 -16.55
C LEU A 517 -4.33 0.85 -17.42
N ALA A 518 -3.54 0.97 -18.51
CA ALA A 518 -3.66 2.06 -19.45
C ALA A 518 -5.03 2.08 -20.14
N THR A 519 -5.55 0.91 -20.53
CA THR A 519 -6.90 0.78 -21.10
C THR A 519 -7.99 1.18 -20.10
N ALA A 520 -7.84 0.79 -18.82
CA ALA A 520 -8.78 1.17 -17.78
C ALA A 520 -8.76 2.69 -17.50
N LEU A 521 -7.58 3.32 -17.54
CA LEU A 521 -7.45 4.79 -17.48
C LEU A 521 -8.14 5.47 -18.67
N GLN A 522 -7.95 4.98 -19.88
CA GLN A 522 -8.56 5.53 -21.09
C GLN A 522 -10.09 5.43 -21.07
N ARG A 523 -10.63 4.34 -20.50
CA ARG A 523 -12.09 4.16 -20.36
C ARG A 523 -12.68 5.00 -19.23
N GLY A 524 -11.85 5.53 -18.33
CA GLY A 524 -12.31 6.22 -17.14
C GLY A 524 -12.72 5.28 -15.99
N ASP A 525 -12.45 3.97 -16.12
CA ASP A 525 -12.69 2.99 -15.05
C ASP A 525 -11.71 3.18 -13.88
N VAL A 526 -10.56 3.78 -14.16
CA VAL A 526 -9.51 4.13 -13.18
C VAL A 526 -9.16 5.60 -13.30
N SER A 527 -8.97 6.28 -12.17
CA SER A 527 -8.44 7.64 -12.11
C SER A 527 -7.24 7.71 -11.16
N LEU A 528 -6.23 8.51 -11.51
CA LEU A 528 -5.07 8.75 -10.66
C LEU A 528 -5.43 9.78 -9.60
N LEU A 529 -5.06 9.50 -8.34
CA LEU A 529 -5.21 10.43 -7.23
C LEU A 529 -3.91 11.20 -7.03
N ASP A 530 -4.03 12.51 -6.79
CA ASP A 530 -2.87 13.35 -6.49
C ASP A 530 -2.47 13.17 -5.01
N ASP A 531 -1.24 12.73 -4.79
CA ASP A 531 -0.66 12.41 -3.48
C ASP A 531 -0.03 13.63 -2.77
N SER A 532 -0.11 14.81 -3.37
CA SER A 532 0.45 16.02 -2.78
C SER A 532 -0.39 16.50 -1.58
N LEU A 533 0.27 17.21 -0.65
CA LEU A 533 -0.34 17.66 0.60
C LEU A 533 -1.54 18.59 0.35
N LEU A 534 -2.69 18.28 0.96
CA LEU A 534 -3.96 18.98 0.75
C LEU A 534 -3.86 20.49 0.89
N PHE A 535 -3.28 20.96 2.01
CA PHE A 535 -3.16 22.39 2.29
C PHE A 535 -2.25 23.09 1.26
N ASP A 536 -1.22 22.41 0.80
CA ASP A 536 -0.25 22.96 -0.16
C ASP A 536 -0.88 23.09 -1.54
N ARG A 537 -1.62 22.06 -2.01
CA ARG A 537 -2.42 22.12 -3.24
C ARG A 537 -3.45 23.26 -3.19
N ALA A 538 -4.15 23.36 -2.06
CA ALA A 538 -5.15 24.41 -1.86
C ALA A 538 -4.50 25.80 -1.95
N LEU A 539 -3.35 25.98 -1.29
CA LEU A 539 -2.63 27.25 -1.32
C LEU A 539 -2.12 27.61 -2.72
N ASP A 540 -1.54 26.65 -3.44
CA ASP A 540 -1.05 26.84 -4.80
C ASP A 540 -2.20 27.16 -5.78
N SER A 541 -3.35 26.50 -5.61
CA SER A 541 -4.53 26.78 -6.41
C SER A 541 -5.06 28.19 -6.16
N VAL A 542 -5.17 28.60 -4.89
CA VAL A 542 -5.59 29.97 -4.53
C VAL A 542 -4.64 31.02 -5.10
N VAL A 543 -3.32 30.80 -5.00
CA VAL A 543 -2.31 31.70 -5.57
C VAL A 543 -2.44 31.79 -7.10
N SER A 544 -2.69 30.65 -7.75
CA SER A 544 -2.88 30.60 -9.21
C SER A 544 -4.15 31.33 -9.64
N GLN A 545 -5.27 31.12 -8.92
CA GLN A 545 -6.54 31.82 -9.16
C GLN A 545 -6.40 33.34 -8.99
N LEU A 546 -5.75 33.78 -7.90
CA LEU A 546 -5.51 35.21 -7.66
C LEU A 546 -4.61 35.85 -8.73
N ARG A 547 -3.66 35.11 -9.30
CA ARG A 547 -2.84 35.59 -10.43
C ARG A 547 -3.65 35.72 -11.72
N CYS A 548 -4.58 34.78 -11.98
CA CYS A 548 -5.47 34.86 -13.15
C CYS A 548 -6.45 36.02 -13.03
N ASP A 549 -6.98 36.31 -11.85
CA ASP A 549 -7.92 37.43 -11.61
C ASP A 549 -7.24 38.82 -11.67
N CYS A 550 -5.89 38.87 -11.62
CA CYS A 550 -5.11 40.09 -11.78
C CYS A 550 -4.76 40.45 -13.23
N HIS A 551 -5.02 39.55 -14.18
CA HIS A 551 -4.85 39.77 -15.62
C HIS A 551 -6.17 40.03 -16.30
#